data_7f724a43b418861120f62584aad3b59b
#
_entry.id   7f724a43b418861120f62584aad3b59b
#
_cell.length_a   1.000
_cell.length_b   1.000
_cell.length_c   1.000
_cell.angle_alpha   90.00
_cell.angle_beta   90.00
_cell.angle_gamma   90.00
#
_symmetry.space_group_name_H-M   'P 1'
#
loop_
_entity.id
_entity.type
_entity.pdbx_description
1 polymer ?
#
loop_
_entity_poly.entity_id
_entity_poly.type
_entity_poly.pdbx_seq_one_letter_code
_entity_poly.pdbx_strand_id
1 'polypeptide(L)'
;MSEHLIEFSAYAFSFVLIGIYHLYLRSRLRRDRGYTIQSVNNDARAAWVENIMSDRSKDVLAVQTLRNSTMAATFLASTAILLIMGVLNLMHDGSDSVLHSLQNGIAGGGDVQDMKLLILLVAFFTAFFSFSLAVRMYNHVGYLINSTNIKQQFCPTSSYVSRLLNRSGSYYSYGMRSYYLSVPMVFGLFSPYYMVAASIVLVVVLYHIDRAPDTQASNNDIRKHVPASRFRFKPASRSEPEIPMRSFAVSVVPNVDVASQVEDISSQ
;
A
#
# COMPACT_ATOMS: atom_id res chain seq x y z
N MET A 1 35.01 5.48 26.71
CA MET A 1 34.29 4.22 27.04
C MET A 1 32.86 4.49 27.55
N SER A 2 32.65 5.53 28.36
CA SER A 2 31.32 5.91 28.87
C SER A 2 30.39 6.49 27.80
N GLU A 3 30.86 7.28 26.84
CA GLU A 3 30.05 7.90 25.80
C GLU A 3 29.48 6.88 24.80
N HIS A 4 30.29 5.93 24.33
CA HIS A 4 29.81 4.86 23.45
C HIS A 4 28.79 3.95 24.15
N LEU A 5 28.90 3.74 25.45
CA LEU A 5 27.92 3.01 26.24
C LEU A 5 26.58 3.75 26.32
N ILE A 6 26.60 5.07 26.48
CA ILE A 6 25.40 5.92 26.51
C ILE A 6 24.73 5.92 25.13
N GLU A 7 25.49 6.07 24.05
CA GLU A 7 24.97 6.02 22.70
C GLU A 7 24.29 4.66 22.40
N PHE A 8 25.02 3.56 22.65
CA PHE A 8 24.51 2.22 22.44
C PHE A 8 23.21 1.95 23.22
N SER A 9 23.17 2.40 24.49
CA SER A 9 21.99 2.25 25.35
C SER A 9 20.81 3.06 24.85
N ALA A 10 21.01 4.26 24.31
CA ALA A 10 19.96 5.10 23.74
C ALA A 10 19.38 4.47 22.46
N TYR A 11 20.23 3.90 21.58
CA TYR A 11 19.78 3.16 20.40
C TYR A 11 18.99 1.91 20.79
N ALA A 12 19.54 1.09 21.68
CA ALA A 12 18.87 -0.11 22.17
C ALA A 12 17.50 0.22 22.78
N PHE A 13 17.44 1.24 23.62
CA PHE A 13 16.19 1.72 24.24
C PHE A 13 15.17 2.15 23.18
N SER A 14 15.58 2.96 22.20
CA SER A 14 14.71 3.45 21.13
C SER A 14 14.16 2.32 20.27
N PHE A 15 15.00 1.36 19.87
CA PHE A 15 14.55 0.17 19.10
C PHE A 15 13.61 -0.71 19.93
N VAL A 16 13.91 -0.92 21.21
CA VAL A 16 13.06 -1.69 22.12
C VAL A 16 11.70 -1.02 22.30
N LEU A 17 11.68 0.29 22.51
CA LEU A 17 10.44 1.08 22.66
C LEU A 17 9.54 0.94 21.41
N ILE A 18 10.11 1.14 20.23
CA ILE A 18 9.40 0.99 18.94
C ILE A 18 8.96 -0.47 18.74
N GLY A 19 9.82 -1.43 19.07
CA GLY A 19 9.51 -2.86 18.99
C GLY A 19 8.34 -3.26 19.89
N ILE A 20 8.33 -2.80 21.14
CA ILE A 20 7.23 -3.01 22.09
C ILE A 20 5.93 -2.44 21.53
N TYR A 21 5.97 -1.22 20.97
CA TYR A 21 4.80 -0.61 20.36
C TYR A 21 4.25 -1.48 19.21
N HIS A 22 5.10 -1.98 18.31
CA HIS A 22 4.67 -2.84 17.20
C HIS A 22 4.12 -4.18 17.67
N LEU A 23 4.70 -4.78 18.71
CA LEU A 23 4.19 -6.01 19.32
C LEU A 23 2.82 -5.77 19.98
N TYR A 24 2.68 -4.65 20.70
CA TYR A 24 1.40 -4.24 21.29
C TYR A 24 0.32 -4.08 20.20
N LEU A 25 0.62 -3.34 19.13
CA LEU A 25 -0.30 -3.12 18.02
C LEU A 25 -0.70 -4.46 17.36
N ARG A 26 0.27 -5.34 17.11
CA ARG A 26 0.02 -6.67 16.54
C ARG A 26 -0.82 -7.55 17.46
N SER A 27 -0.60 -7.48 18.76
CA SER A 27 -1.40 -8.21 19.76
C SER A 27 -2.85 -7.71 19.79
N ARG A 28 -3.05 -6.40 19.75
CA ARG A 28 -4.38 -5.79 19.70
C ARG A 28 -5.13 -6.15 18.42
N LEU A 29 -4.46 -6.09 17.27
CA LEU A 29 -5.04 -6.46 15.98
C LEU A 29 -5.49 -7.93 15.91
N ARG A 30 -4.82 -8.83 16.66
CA ARG A 30 -5.25 -10.24 16.76
C ARG A 30 -6.53 -10.42 17.57
N ARG A 31 -6.80 -9.51 18.53
CA ARG A 31 -8.00 -9.57 19.39
C ARG A 31 -9.19 -8.87 18.76
N ASP A 32 -8.96 -7.75 18.07
CA ASP A 32 -10.00 -6.96 17.43
C ASP A 32 -9.53 -6.52 16.03
N ARG A 33 -10.18 -7.06 15.00
CA ARG A 33 -9.84 -6.75 13.60
C ARG A 33 -10.20 -5.31 13.21
N GLY A 34 -11.14 -4.68 13.90
CA GLY A 34 -11.54 -3.28 13.65
C GLY A 34 -10.69 -2.24 14.38
N TYR A 35 -9.73 -2.66 15.21
CA TYR A 35 -8.96 -1.76 16.06
C TYR A 35 -8.07 -0.78 15.30
N THR A 36 -7.54 -1.16 14.15
CA THR A 36 -6.62 -0.32 13.38
C THR A 36 -7.29 0.27 12.14
N ILE A 37 -6.92 1.51 11.83
CA ILE A 37 -7.33 2.20 10.60
C ILE A 37 -6.96 1.38 9.34
N GLN A 38 -5.84 0.67 9.38
CA GLN A 38 -5.40 -0.21 8.29
C GLN A 38 -6.39 -1.35 8.03
N SER A 39 -6.93 -1.96 9.07
CA SER A 39 -7.92 -3.03 8.94
C SER A 39 -9.24 -2.50 8.39
N VAL A 40 -9.73 -1.38 8.91
CA VAL A 40 -10.93 -0.71 8.40
C VAL A 40 -10.76 -0.32 6.92
N ASN A 41 -9.61 0.21 6.56
CA ASN A 41 -9.30 0.55 5.16
C ASN A 41 -9.25 -0.69 4.25
N ASN A 42 -8.82 -1.85 4.75
CA ASN A 42 -8.83 -3.08 3.96
C ASN A 42 -10.26 -3.52 3.61
N ASP A 43 -11.17 -3.43 4.57
CA ASP A 43 -12.58 -3.76 4.36
C ASP A 43 -13.27 -2.72 3.46
N ALA A 44 -12.96 -1.44 3.65
CA ALA A 44 -13.47 -0.36 2.81
C ALA A 44 -13.01 -0.50 1.34
N ARG A 45 -11.75 -0.88 1.11
CA ARG A 45 -11.24 -1.14 -0.24
C ARG A 45 -11.91 -2.35 -0.88
N ALA A 46 -12.20 -3.41 -0.11
CA ALA A 46 -12.90 -4.57 -0.64
C ALA A 46 -14.32 -4.20 -1.08
N ALA A 47 -15.07 -3.48 -0.25
CA ALA A 47 -16.41 -2.99 -0.58
C ALA A 47 -16.38 -2.01 -1.77
N TRP A 48 -15.36 -1.14 -1.84
CA TRP A 48 -15.19 -0.21 -2.97
C TRP A 48 -14.96 -0.94 -4.28
N VAL A 49 -14.09 -1.96 -4.32
CA VAL A 49 -13.84 -2.77 -5.52
C VAL A 49 -15.12 -3.46 -5.97
N GLU A 50 -15.87 -4.05 -5.07
CA GLU A 50 -17.14 -4.71 -5.38
C GLU A 50 -18.14 -3.72 -6.02
N ASN A 51 -18.26 -2.53 -5.43
CA ASN A 51 -19.14 -1.47 -5.93
C ASN A 51 -18.72 -0.94 -7.31
N ILE A 52 -17.41 -0.79 -7.59
CA ILE A 52 -16.91 -0.37 -8.91
C ILE A 52 -17.13 -1.46 -9.96
N MET A 53 -16.79 -2.71 -9.64
CA MET A 53 -16.92 -3.81 -10.61
C MET A 53 -18.36 -4.19 -10.92
N SER A 54 -19.31 -3.81 -10.06
CA SER A 54 -20.75 -4.03 -10.30
C SER A 54 -21.40 -2.98 -11.21
N ASP A 55 -20.79 -1.80 -11.39
CA ASP A 55 -21.39 -0.67 -12.09
C ASP A 55 -20.35 0.09 -12.93
N ARG A 56 -20.41 -0.10 -14.24
CA ARG A 56 -19.47 0.51 -15.20
C ARG A 56 -19.57 2.03 -15.31
N SER A 57 -20.65 2.64 -14.84
CA SER A 57 -20.75 4.10 -14.81
C SER A 57 -19.69 4.74 -13.91
N LYS A 58 -19.06 3.94 -13.05
CA LYS A 58 -18.04 4.35 -12.06
C LYS A 58 -16.60 4.17 -12.55
N ASP A 59 -16.37 3.77 -13.79
CA ASP A 59 -15.03 3.52 -14.33
C ASP A 59 -14.11 4.74 -14.22
N VAL A 60 -14.62 5.93 -14.49
CA VAL A 60 -13.86 7.19 -14.36
C VAL A 60 -13.42 7.43 -12.91
N LEU A 61 -14.31 7.17 -11.94
CA LEU A 61 -14.00 7.28 -10.52
C LEU A 61 -12.89 6.30 -10.11
N ALA A 62 -12.95 5.07 -10.62
CA ALA A 62 -11.92 4.06 -10.36
C ALA A 62 -10.54 4.50 -10.87
N VAL A 63 -10.47 4.97 -12.12
CA VAL A 63 -9.22 5.46 -12.73
C VAL A 63 -8.66 6.65 -11.95
N GLN A 64 -9.49 7.62 -11.57
CA GLN A 64 -9.04 8.78 -10.80
C GLN A 64 -8.51 8.40 -9.42
N THR A 65 -9.21 7.51 -8.70
CA THR A 65 -8.79 7.06 -7.37
C THR A 65 -7.45 6.32 -7.43
N LEU A 66 -7.29 5.41 -8.39
CA LEU A 66 -6.04 4.67 -8.56
C LEU A 66 -4.90 5.59 -9.00
N ARG A 67 -5.17 6.54 -9.91
CA ARG A 67 -4.19 7.54 -10.34
C ARG A 67 -3.69 8.37 -9.17
N ASN A 68 -4.59 8.87 -8.31
CA ASN A 68 -4.21 9.64 -7.13
C ASN A 68 -3.34 8.82 -6.17
N SER A 69 -3.70 7.54 -5.94
CA SER A 69 -2.91 6.63 -5.09
C SER A 69 -1.53 6.34 -5.67
N THR A 70 -1.46 6.14 -6.99
CA THR A 70 -0.20 5.93 -7.71
C THR A 70 0.67 7.18 -7.66
N MET A 71 0.10 8.36 -7.91
CA MET A 71 0.83 9.63 -7.83
C MET A 71 1.42 9.85 -6.44
N ALA A 72 0.62 9.68 -5.39
CA ALA A 72 1.09 9.83 -4.01
C ALA A 72 2.27 8.89 -3.70
N ALA A 73 2.17 7.60 -4.09
CA ALA A 73 3.25 6.65 -3.90
C ALA A 73 4.51 7.00 -4.72
N THR A 74 4.34 7.53 -5.94
CA THR A 74 5.46 7.97 -6.80
C THR A 74 6.18 9.16 -6.19
N PHE A 75 5.45 10.15 -5.67
CA PHE A 75 6.07 11.30 -4.98
C PHE A 75 6.91 10.86 -3.78
N LEU A 76 6.37 9.94 -2.96
CA LEU A 76 7.09 9.42 -1.81
C LEU A 76 8.31 8.59 -2.22
N ALA A 77 8.22 7.80 -3.30
CA ALA A 77 9.36 7.08 -3.84
C ALA A 77 10.46 8.04 -4.33
N SER A 78 10.10 9.10 -5.05
CA SER A 78 11.04 10.13 -5.50
C SER A 78 11.70 10.85 -4.32
N THR A 79 10.93 11.17 -3.28
CA THR A 79 11.47 11.76 -2.04
C THR A 79 12.47 10.81 -1.37
N ALA A 80 12.20 9.49 -1.37
CA ALA A 80 13.13 8.51 -0.82
C ALA A 80 14.48 8.52 -1.55
N ILE A 81 14.47 8.63 -2.89
CA ILE A 81 15.71 8.74 -3.67
C ILE A 81 16.50 10.00 -3.29
N LEU A 82 15.82 11.14 -3.15
CA LEU A 82 16.49 12.38 -2.75
C LEU A 82 17.11 12.27 -1.36
N LEU A 83 16.42 11.62 -0.40
CA LEU A 83 16.95 11.37 0.93
C LEU A 83 18.14 10.39 0.91
N ILE A 84 18.09 9.36 0.07
CA ILE A 84 19.20 8.42 -0.15
C ILE A 84 20.43 9.20 -0.65
N MET A 85 20.26 10.07 -1.65
CA MET A 85 21.34 10.90 -2.18
C MET A 85 21.91 11.85 -1.10
N GLY A 86 21.05 12.43 -0.27
CA GLY A 86 21.48 13.25 0.87
C GLY A 86 22.32 12.48 1.86
N VAL A 87 21.92 11.26 2.24
CA VAL A 87 22.68 10.41 3.14
C VAL A 87 24.01 9.98 2.51
N LEU A 88 24.02 9.62 1.22
CA LEU A 88 25.26 9.26 0.52
C LEU A 88 26.25 10.42 0.45
N ASN A 89 25.78 11.66 0.26
CA ASN A 89 26.63 12.85 0.32
C ASN A 89 27.22 13.03 1.70
N LEU A 90 26.43 12.89 2.78
CA LEU A 90 26.96 12.95 4.14
C LEU A 90 28.02 11.88 4.42
N MET A 91 27.82 10.68 3.85
CA MET A 91 28.81 9.58 3.94
C MET A 91 30.08 9.88 3.14
N HIS A 92 29.97 10.58 2.03
CA HIS A 92 31.12 10.92 1.18
C HIS A 92 31.96 12.05 1.78
N ASP A 93 31.33 13.07 2.33
CA ASP A 93 32.02 14.20 2.99
C ASP A 93 32.74 13.76 4.27
N GLY A 94 32.27 12.71 4.94
CA GLY A 94 32.94 12.05 6.08
C GLY A 94 34.17 11.20 5.68
N SER A 95 34.41 11.08 4.40
CA SER A 95 35.50 10.59 3.63
C SER A 95 35.88 9.10 3.64
N ASP A 96 37.14 8.80 3.52
CA ASP A 96 37.79 7.50 3.25
C ASP A 96 37.39 6.34 4.18
N SER A 97 36.73 6.66 5.31
CA SER A 97 36.41 5.68 6.34
C SER A 97 35.20 4.79 6.03
N VAL A 98 34.17 5.25 5.30
CA VAL A 98 32.96 4.43 5.07
C VAL A 98 33.26 3.25 4.15
N LEU A 99 33.99 3.49 3.05
CA LEU A 99 34.45 2.41 2.16
C LEU A 99 35.40 1.48 2.89
N HIS A 100 36.29 2.02 3.75
CA HIS A 100 37.18 1.25 4.61
C HIS A 100 36.39 0.45 5.68
N SER A 101 35.33 1.03 6.27
CA SER A 101 34.49 0.35 7.25
C SER A 101 33.67 -0.79 6.62
N LEU A 102 33.16 -0.59 5.40
CA LEU A 102 32.48 -1.65 4.64
C LEU A 102 33.45 -2.75 4.18
N GLN A 103 34.69 -2.39 3.82
CA GLN A 103 35.72 -3.29 3.33
C GLN A 103 36.35 -4.12 4.45
N ASN A 104 36.48 -3.55 5.66
CA ASN A 104 37.05 -4.22 6.85
C ASN A 104 36.01 -4.99 7.67
N GLY A 105 34.75 -4.94 7.27
CA GLY A 105 33.64 -5.62 7.98
C GLY A 105 33.24 -4.93 9.28
N ILE A 106 32.09 -5.33 9.80
CA ILE A 106 31.48 -4.80 11.03
C ILE A 106 32.37 -4.95 12.28
N ALA A 107 33.41 -5.78 12.20
CA ALA A 107 34.36 -6.05 13.30
C ALA A 107 35.57 -5.12 13.34
N GLY A 108 35.76 -4.24 12.36
CA GLY A 108 37.00 -3.45 12.15
C GLY A 108 36.96 -2.00 12.67
N GLY A 109 36.14 -1.65 13.65
CA GLY A 109 36.23 -0.33 14.33
C GLY A 109 35.75 0.85 13.49
N GLY A 110 34.75 0.62 12.59
CA GLY A 110 34.08 1.71 11.88
C GLY A 110 33.47 2.71 12.87
N ASP A 111 33.52 4.00 12.53
CA ASP A 111 32.97 5.06 13.37
C ASP A 111 31.47 4.80 13.61
N VAL A 112 31.01 4.98 14.84
CA VAL A 112 29.60 4.84 15.24
C VAL A 112 28.69 5.69 14.34
N GLN A 113 29.20 6.81 13.85
CA GLN A 113 28.50 7.70 12.93
C GLN A 113 28.19 7.02 11.58
N ASP A 114 29.14 6.27 11.03
CA ASP A 114 28.96 5.55 9.76
C ASP A 114 27.88 4.48 9.87
N MET A 115 27.84 3.77 10.99
CA MET A 115 26.78 2.79 11.28
C MET A 115 25.39 3.44 11.34
N LYS A 116 25.27 4.63 11.92
CA LYS A 116 24.01 5.40 11.98
C LYS A 116 23.54 5.77 10.57
N LEU A 117 24.43 6.29 9.74
CA LEU A 117 24.13 6.66 8.36
C LEU A 117 23.75 5.44 7.51
N LEU A 118 24.43 4.31 7.71
CA LEU A 118 24.11 3.06 7.02
C LEU A 118 22.69 2.54 7.36
N ILE A 119 22.33 2.55 8.64
CA ILE A 119 20.98 2.15 9.08
C ILE A 119 19.93 3.08 8.48
N LEU A 120 20.19 4.39 8.46
CA LEU A 120 19.30 5.39 7.85
C LEU A 120 19.16 5.17 6.35
N LEU A 121 20.26 4.85 5.67
CA LEU A 121 20.28 4.50 4.24
C LEU A 121 19.40 3.28 3.95
N VAL A 122 19.53 2.21 4.74
CA VAL A 122 18.69 1.01 4.63
C VAL A 122 17.21 1.33 4.85
N ALA A 123 16.89 2.21 5.80
CA ALA A 123 15.51 2.64 6.03
C ALA A 123 14.93 3.36 4.80
N PHE A 124 15.68 4.27 4.16
CA PHE A 124 15.21 4.96 2.97
C PHE A 124 15.13 4.05 1.73
N PHE A 125 16.06 3.10 1.55
CA PHE A 125 15.91 2.08 0.51
C PHE A 125 14.68 1.21 0.71
N THR A 126 14.40 0.82 1.97
CA THR A 126 13.19 0.06 2.31
C THR A 126 11.93 0.86 1.97
N ALA A 127 11.91 2.17 2.25
CA ALA A 127 10.82 3.06 1.86
C ALA A 127 10.67 3.13 0.35
N PHE A 128 11.76 3.35 -0.39
CA PHE A 128 11.78 3.42 -1.85
C PHE A 128 11.19 2.16 -2.50
N PHE A 129 11.71 0.99 -2.14
CA PHE A 129 11.22 -0.27 -2.68
C PHE A 129 9.77 -0.54 -2.33
N SER A 130 9.35 -0.19 -1.10
CA SER A 130 7.97 -0.35 -0.66
C SER A 130 7.01 0.51 -1.48
N PHE A 131 7.33 1.78 -1.73
CA PHE A 131 6.51 2.65 -2.57
C PHE A 131 6.54 2.23 -4.04
N SER A 132 7.68 1.81 -4.57
CA SER A 132 7.81 1.28 -5.94
C SER A 132 6.94 0.04 -6.15
N LEU A 133 6.92 -0.88 -5.18
CA LEU A 133 6.04 -2.05 -5.21
C LEU A 133 4.57 -1.65 -5.09
N ALA A 134 4.23 -0.65 -4.29
CA ALA A 134 2.87 -0.12 -4.21
C ALA A 134 2.41 0.44 -5.56
N VAL A 135 3.22 1.26 -6.23
CA VAL A 135 2.95 1.80 -7.59
C VAL A 135 2.71 0.67 -8.57
N ARG A 136 3.60 -0.34 -8.59
CA ARG A 136 3.46 -1.50 -9.47
C ARG A 136 2.12 -2.22 -9.24
N MET A 137 1.76 -2.45 -7.98
CA MET A 137 0.51 -3.14 -7.65
C MET A 137 -0.73 -2.29 -7.99
N TYR A 138 -0.72 -0.97 -7.77
CA TYR A 138 -1.80 -0.08 -8.18
C TYR A 138 -2.02 -0.10 -9.69
N ASN A 139 -0.94 -0.11 -10.49
CA ASN A 139 -1.03 -0.23 -11.95
C ASN A 139 -1.67 -1.58 -12.36
N HIS A 140 -1.30 -2.70 -11.72
CA HIS A 140 -1.94 -3.98 -11.97
C HIS A 140 -3.44 -3.96 -11.65
N VAL A 141 -3.84 -3.34 -10.54
CA VAL A 141 -5.26 -3.17 -10.19
C VAL A 141 -5.98 -2.33 -11.25
N GLY A 142 -5.34 -1.27 -11.75
CA GLY A 142 -5.90 -0.41 -12.81
C GLY A 142 -6.26 -1.17 -14.08
N TYR A 143 -5.46 -2.14 -14.50
CA TYR A 143 -5.77 -2.99 -15.64
C TYR A 143 -6.86 -4.02 -15.35
N LEU A 144 -6.89 -4.57 -14.13
CA LEU A 144 -7.81 -5.65 -13.78
C LEU A 144 -9.22 -5.17 -13.46
N ILE A 145 -9.36 -3.97 -12.91
CA ILE A 145 -10.65 -3.49 -12.40
C ILE A 145 -11.70 -3.29 -13.51
N ASN A 146 -11.22 -2.93 -14.72
CA ASN A 146 -12.06 -2.72 -15.90
C ASN A 146 -11.97 -3.85 -16.93
N SER A 147 -11.15 -4.88 -16.67
CA SER A 147 -11.01 -5.99 -17.59
C SER A 147 -12.21 -6.92 -17.48
N THR A 148 -13.01 -6.95 -18.53
CA THR A 148 -14.10 -7.91 -18.70
C THR A 148 -13.68 -8.93 -19.74
N ASN A 149 -13.70 -10.20 -19.35
CA ASN A 149 -13.64 -11.34 -20.27
C ASN A 149 -12.39 -11.40 -21.16
N ILE A 150 -11.22 -11.59 -20.54
CA ILE A 150 -10.01 -11.91 -21.29
C ILE A 150 -10.13 -13.35 -21.81
N LYS A 151 -10.60 -13.49 -23.08
CA LYS A 151 -10.62 -14.76 -23.84
C LYS A 151 -11.17 -15.97 -23.07
N GLN A 152 -12.34 -15.84 -22.42
CA GLN A 152 -13.08 -16.94 -21.76
C GLN A 152 -12.31 -17.74 -20.68
N GLN A 153 -11.03 -17.47 -20.43
CA GLN A 153 -10.18 -18.24 -19.52
C GLN A 153 -9.90 -17.59 -18.18
N PHE A 154 -9.94 -16.27 -18.10
CA PHE A 154 -9.66 -15.55 -16.85
C PHE A 154 -10.61 -14.39 -16.66
N CYS A 155 -11.53 -14.53 -15.71
CA CYS A 155 -12.39 -13.44 -15.25
C CYS A 155 -11.90 -13.00 -13.86
N PRO A 156 -11.34 -11.79 -13.70
CA PRO A 156 -10.87 -11.34 -12.40
C PRO A 156 -12.07 -11.16 -11.46
N THR A 157 -12.10 -11.95 -10.41
CA THR A 157 -13.13 -11.84 -9.37
C THR A 157 -12.88 -10.60 -8.51
N SER A 158 -13.94 -9.93 -8.04
CA SER A 158 -13.83 -8.77 -7.14
C SER A 158 -12.95 -9.07 -5.91
N SER A 159 -13.03 -10.28 -5.36
CA SER A 159 -12.20 -10.72 -4.25
C SER A 159 -10.71 -10.85 -4.61
N TYR A 160 -10.36 -11.15 -5.86
CA TYR A 160 -8.97 -11.16 -6.32
C TYR A 160 -8.43 -9.74 -6.46
N VAL A 161 -9.18 -8.85 -7.10
CA VAL A 161 -8.82 -7.44 -7.29
C VAL A 161 -8.69 -6.72 -5.94
N SER A 162 -9.62 -6.96 -5.02
CA SER A 162 -9.57 -6.36 -3.67
C SER A 162 -8.35 -6.83 -2.86
N ARG A 163 -7.97 -8.11 -2.95
CA ARG A 163 -6.73 -8.61 -2.33
C ARG A 163 -5.49 -7.93 -2.90
N LEU A 164 -5.45 -7.71 -4.21
CA LEU A 164 -4.33 -7.03 -4.85
C LEU A 164 -4.27 -5.55 -4.44
N LEU A 165 -5.41 -4.87 -4.38
CA LEU A 165 -5.52 -3.49 -3.90
C LEU A 165 -5.11 -3.37 -2.42
N ASN A 166 -5.52 -4.30 -1.57
CA ASN A 166 -5.12 -4.35 -0.17
C ASN A 166 -3.61 -4.60 -0.01
N ARG A 167 -3.03 -5.44 -0.87
CA ARG A 167 -1.58 -5.64 -0.91
C ARG A 167 -0.83 -4.37 -1.31
N SER A 168 -1.35 -3.61 -2.29
CA SER A 168 -0.80 -2.30 -2.67
C SER A 168 -0.79 -1.33 -1.49
N GLY A 169 -1.92 -1.22 -0.78
CA GLY A 169 -2.03 -0.39 0.42
C GLY A 169 -1.13 -0.85 1.57
N SER A 170 -0.84 -2.15 1.68
CA SER A 170 0.11 -2.66 2.67
C SER A 170 1.54 -2.23 2.35
N TYR A 171 1.98 -2.32 1.09
CA TYR A 171 3.29 -1.82 0.68
C TYR A 171 3.43 -0.30 0.91
N TYR A 172 2.38 0.47 0.57
CA TYR A 172 2.35 1.90 0.86
C TYR A 172 2.54 2.17 2.37
N SER A 173 1.82 1.43 3.23
CA SER A 173 1.92 1.57 4.69
C SER A 173 3.31 1.16 5.23
N TYR A 174 3.97 0.17 4.64
CA TYR A 174 5.35 -0.19 5.01
C TYR A 174 6.33 0.92 4.66
N GLY A 175 6.20 1.53 3.49
CA GLY A 175 7.01 2.69 3.11
C GLY A 175 6.83 3.87 4.07
N MET A 176 5.59 4.19 4.43
CA MET A 176 5.28 5.25 5.41
C MET A 176 5.89 4.95 6.78
N ARG A 177 5.78 3.71 7.26
CA ARG A 177 6.39 3.31 8.53
C ARG A 177 7.91 3.43 8.50
N SER A 178 8.55 3.09 7.38
CA SER A 178 9.99 3.27 7.22
C SER A 178 10.40 4.74 7.32
N TYR A 179 9.61 5.66 6.76
CA TYR A 179 9.81 7.10 6.92
C TYR A 179 9.65 7.56 8.37
N TYR A 180 8.60 7.13 9.06
CA TYR A 180 8.41 7.50 10.45
C TYR A 180 9.56 7.00 11.34
N LEU A 181 10.05 5.77 11.09
CA LEU A 181 11.18 5.20 11.81
C LEU A 181 12.51 5.91 11.53
N SER A 182 12.67 6.53 10.35
CA SER A 182 13.88 7.30 10.05
C SER A 182 13.99 8.59 10.85
N VAL A 183 12.88 9.17 11.34
CA VAL A 183 12.87 10.43 12.08
C VAL A 183 13.72 10.37 13.36
N PRO A 184 13.52 9.43 14.30
CA PRO A 184 14.40 9.30 15.47
C PRO A 184 15.85 9.06 15.09
N MET A 185 16.11 8.33 14.00
CA MET A 185 17.48 8.07 13.55
C MET A 185 18.19 9.33 13.09
N VAL A 186 17.49 10.23 12.38
CA VAL A 186 18.02 11.54 11.98
C VAL A 186 18.37 12.37 13.21
N PHE A 187 17.49 12.42 14.22
CA PHE A 187 17.78 13.11 15.48
C PHE A 187 18.95 12.47 16.25
N GLY A 188 19.13 11.16 16.09
CA GLY A 188 20.27 10.42 16.66
C GLY A 188 21.64 10.77 16.07
N LEU A 189 21.68 11.43 14.88
CA LEU A 189 22.93 11.96 14.33
C LEU A 189 23.46 13.14 15.14
N PHE A 190 22.57 13.93 15.75
CA PHE A 190 22.96 15.11 16.54
C PHE A 190 23.29 14.75 17.99
N SER A 191 22.43 13.93 18.64
CA SER A 191 22.66 13.51 20.02
C SER A 191 21.77 12.30 20.38
N PRO A 192 22.29 11.39 21.24
CA PRO A 192 21.51 10.25 21.74
C PRO A 192 20.27 10.69 22.53
N TYR A 193 20.29 11.82 23.20
CA TYR A 193 19.15 12.36 23.95
C TYR A 193 18.00 12.80 23.02
N TYR A 194 18.31 13.43 21.88
CA TYR A 194 17.33 13.82 20.90
C TYR A 194 16.69 12.59 20.23
N MET A 195 17.44 11.53 20.02
CA MET A 195 16.91 10.28 19.51
C MET A 195 15.86 9.66 20.45
N VAL A 196 16.13 9.61 21.73
CA VAL A 196 15.19 9.08 22.73
C VAL A 196 13.92 9.94 22.78
N ALA A 197 14.07 11.26 22.83
CA ALA A 197 12.94 12.19 22.82
C ALA A 197 12.08 12.02 21.55
N ALA A 198 12.71 11.97 20.37
CA ALA A 198 12.02 11.76 19.10
C ALA A 198 11.32 10.39 19.03
N SER A 199 11.91 9.34 19.61
CA SER A 199 11.30 8.01 19.67
C SER A 199 10.04 8.00 20.53
N ILE A 200 10.04 8.68 21.65
CA ILE A 200 8.85 8.81 22.52
C ILE A 200 7.75 9.56 21.78
N VAL A 201 8.07 10.72 21.17
CA VAL A 201 7.12 11.50 20.38
C VAL A 201 6.54 10.66 19.23
N LEU A 202 7.42 9.93 18.52
CA LEU A 202 6.99 9.05 17.43
C LEU A 202 5.98 8.00 17.90
N VAL A 203 6.23 7.32 19.01
CA VAL A 203 5.31 6.30 19.54
C VAL A 203 3.96 6.91 19.90
N VAL A 204 3.95 8.10 20.52
CA VAL A 204 2.71 8.82 20.83
C VAL A 204 1.94 9.17 19.54
N VAL A 205 2.63 9.69 18.55
CA VAL A 205 2.02 10.04 17.24
C VAL A 205 1.47 8.80 16.54
N LEU A 206 2.25 7.73 16.47
CA LEU A 206 1.81 6.47 15.87
C LEU A 206 0.60 5.87 16.60
N TYR A 207 0.56 5.95 17.92
CA TYR A 207 -0.58 5.49 18.70
C TYR A 207 -1.87 6.22 18.32
N HIS A 208 -1.81 7.53 18.07
CA HIS A 208 -2.97 8.31 17.63
C HIS A 208 -3.35 8.05 16.17
N ILE A 209 -2.36 7.88 15.28
CA ILE A 209 -2.60 7.64 13.84
C ILE A 209 -3.11 6.22 13.57
N ASP A 210 -2.57 5.21 14.25
CA ASP A 210 -2.90 3.81 13.98
C ASP A 210 -4.25 3.39 14.57
N ARG A 211 -4.79 4.14 15.55
CA ARG A 211 -6.07 3.83 16.17
C ARG A 211 -7.24 4.26 15.27
N ALA A 212 -8.11 3.31 14.93
CA ALA A 212 -9.37 3.63 14.27
C ALA A 212 -10.32 4.37 15.21
N PRO A 213 -11.06 5.39 14.74
CA PRO A 213 -12.17 5.95 15.52
C PRO A 213 -13.23 4.88 15.79
N ASP A 214 -13.88 4.96 16.95
CA ASP A 214 -14.89 3.97 17.38
C ASP A 214 -16.07 3.92 16.40
N THR A 215 -16.03 2.96 15.49
CA THR A 215 -17.10 2.71 14.51
C THR A 215 -18.43 2.30 15.16
N GLN A 216 -18.40 1.78 16.38
CA GLN A 216 -19.62 1.44 17.12
C GLN A 216 -20.41 2.67 17.59
N ALA A 217 -19.72 3.73 17.98
CA ALA A 217 -20.38 5.00 18.33
C ALA A 217 -21.09 5.61 17.11
N SER A 218 -20.44 5.60 15.95
CA SER A 218 -21.03 6.07 14.68
C SER A 218 -22.23 5.24 14.23
N ASN A 219 -22.18 3.91 14.35
CA ASN A 219 -23.31 3.03 14.02
C ASN A 219 -24.51 3.21 14.98
N ASN A 220 -24.26 3.49 16.24
CA ASN A 220 -25.34 3.76 17.21
C ASN A 220 -26.01 5.12 16.95
N ASP A 221 -25.25 6.12 16.51
CA ASP A 221 -25.83 7.42 16.12
C ASP A 221 -26.62 7.32 14.81
N ILE A 222 -26.13 6.58 13.82
CA ILE A 222 -26.87 6.33 12.58
C ILE A 222 -28.17 5.58 12.88
N ARG A 223 -28.16 4.57 13.76
CA ARG A 223 -29.38 3.84 14.17
C ARG A 223 -30.40 4.71 14.91
N LYS A 224 -29.94 5.72 15.63
CA LYS A 224 -30.84 6.66 16.32
C LYS A 224 -31.53 7.64 15.36
N HIS A 225 -30.88 7.99 14.26
CA HIS A 225 -31.32 9.03 13.33
C HIS A 225 -31.94 8.50 12.04
N VAL A 226 -31.81 7.20 11.74
CA VAL A 226 -32.42 6.57 10.56
C VAL A 226 -33.55 5.65 11.01
N PRO A 227 -34.82 5.96 10.68
CA PRO A 227 -35.94 5.10 11.03
C PRO A 227 -35.81 3.73 10.39
N ALA A 228 -36.10 2.68 11.14
CA ALA A 228 -35.98 1.26 10.76
C ALA A 228 -36.69 0.90 9.43
N SER A 229 -37.57 1.74 8.94
CA SER A 229 -38.28 1.59 7.67
C SER A 229 -37.38 1.68 6.43
N ARG A 230 -36.21 2.31 6.52
CA ARG A 230 -35.26 2.44 5.39
C ARG A 230 -34.40 1.20 5.16
N PHE A 231 -34.30 0.30 6.13
CA PHE A 231 -33.54 -0.95 6.03
C PHE A 231 -34.38 -2.17 5.65
N ARG A 232 -35.67 -1.96 5.33
CA ARG A 232 -36.49 -3.05 4.83
C ARG A 232 -36.07 -3.34 3.37
N PHE A 233 -35.16 -4.27 3.18
CA PHE A 233 -34.90 -4.91 1.89
C PHE A 233 -36.26 -5.46 1.41
N LYS A 234 -36.86 -4.81 0.42
CA LYS A 234 -37.99 -5.38 -0.28
C LYS A 234 -37.40 -6.55 -1.08
N PRO A 235 -37.71 -7.82 -0.76
CA PRO A 235 -37.25 -8.89 -1.62
C PRO A 235 -37.81 -8.59 -3.00
N ALA A 236 -36.93 -8.59 -4.01
CA ALA A 236 -37.34 -8.44 -5.39
C ALA A 236 -38.41 -9.49 -5.63
N SER A 237 -39.64 -9.05 -5.93
CA SER A 237 -40.71 -9.93 -6.34
C SER A 237 -40.19 -10.65 -7.58
N ARG A 238 -40.03 -11.96 -7.46
CA ARG A 238 -39.65 -12.88 -8.53
C ARG A 238 -40.84 -12.99 -9.46
N SER A 239 -41.06 -11.95 -10.29
CA SER A 239 -41.82 -12.06 -11.49
C SER A 239 -40.85 -12.49 -12.58
N GLU A 240 -40.67 -13.78 -12.77
CA GLU A 240 -40.10 -14.33 -13.98
C GLU A 240 -40.94 -13.81 -15.13
N PRO A 241 -40.40 -13.05 -16.09
CA PRO A 241 -41.06 -12.89 -17.36
C PRO A 241 -40.98 -14.25 -18.09
N GLU A 242 -42.09 -14.94 -18.28
CA GLU A 242 -42.20 -16.03 -19.25
C GLU A 242 -41.76 -15.48 -20.62
N ILE A 243 -40.56 -15.86 -21.06
CA ILE A 243 -40.07 -15.58 -22.40
C ILE A 243 -40.80 -16.62 -23.31
N PRO A 244 -41.70 -16.22 -24.21
CA PRO A 244 -42.30 -17.16 -25.15
C PRO A 244 -41.19 -17.69 -26.05
N MET A 245 -41.03 -19.01 -26.09
CA MET A 245 -40.14 -19.71 -27.01
C MET A 245 -40.62 -19.47 -28.44
N ARG A 246 -40.19 -18.40 -29.09
CA ARG A 246 -40.22 -18.28 -30.52
C ARG A 246 -39.03 -19.03 -31.11
N SER A 247 -39.35 -20.05 -31.85
CA SER A 247 -38.42 -20.83 -32.67
C SER A 247 -37.56 -19.89 -33.52
N PHE A 248 -36.29 -19.77 -33.22
CA PHE A 248 -35.31 -19.19 -34.12
C PHE A 248 -34.98 -20.26 -35.20
N ALA A 249 -35.61 -20.10 -36.35
CA ALA A 249 -35.16 -20.77 -37.56
C ALA A 249 -33.74 -20.25 -37.89
N VAL A 250 -32.78 -21.15 -37.87
CA VAL A 250 -31.41 -20.89 -38.31
C VAL A 250 -31.46 -20.64 -39.81
N SER A 251 -31.38 -19.38 -40.26
CA SER A 251 -31.08 -19.06 -41.65
C SER A 251 -29.56 -19.27 -41.86
N VAL A 252 -29.27 -20.34 -42.60
CA VAL A 252 -27.94 -20.64 -43.14
C VAL A 252 -27.55 -19.52 -44.10
N VAL A 253 -26.54 -18.72 -43.74
CA VAL A 253 -25.92 -17.77 -44.66
C VAL A 253 -24.98 -18.56 -45.57
N PRO A 254 -25.07 -18.41 -46.92
CA PRO A 254 -24.21 -19.16 -47.84
C PRO A 254 -22.76 -18.68 -47.75
N ASN A 255 -21.88 -19.66 -47.85
CA ASN A 255 -20.41 -19.59 -47.85
C ASN A 255 -19.93 -18.61 -48.93
N VAL A 256 -19.30 -17.49 -48.53
CA VAL A 256 -18.57 -16.60 -49.45
C VAL A 256 -17.16 -17.12 -49.57
N ASP A 257 -16.83 -17.54 -50.79
CA ASP A 257 -15.52 -18.07 -51.21
C ASP A 257 -14.44 -16.97 -51.07
N VAL A 258 -13.51 -17.13 -50.12
CA VAL A 258 -12.44 -16.19 -49.81
C VAL A 258 -11.21 -16.43 -50.73
N ALA A 259 -11.33 -17.28 -51.75
CA ALA A 259 -10.19 -17.65 -52.59
C ALA A 259 -9.88 -16.67 -53.76
N SER A 260 -10.72 -15.63 -54.00
CA SER A 260 -10.55 -14.75 -55.18
C SER A 260 -10.03 -13.33 -54.87
N GLN A 261 -9.61 -13.01 -53.65
CA GLN A 261 -9.09 -11.67 -53.31
C GLN A 261 -7.58 -11.60 -52.96
N VAL A 262 -6.84 -12.66 -53.17
CA VAL A 262 -5.38 -12.68 -52.86
C VAL A 262 -4.50 -12.44 -54.09
N GLU A 263 -5.05 -12.43 -55.32
CA GLU A 263 -4.25 -12.26 -56.55
C GLU A 263 -4.06 -10.79 -57.00
N ASP A 264 -4.74 -9.80 -56.40
CA ASP A 264 -4.69 -8.41 -56.91
C ASP A 264 -3.78 -7.46 -56.11
N ILE A 265 -3.00 -7.94 -55.15
CA ILE A 265 -2.04 -7.09 -54.36
C ILE A 265 -0.57 -7.39 -54.71
N SER A 266 -0.31 -8.25 -55.73
CA SER A 266 1.06 -8.60 -56.14
C SER A 266 1.55 -7.87 -57.39
N SER A 267 0.85 -6.86 -57.89
CA SER A 267 1.24 -6.13 -59.11
C SER A 267 0.94 -4.61 -59.04
N GLN A 268 1.38 -3.95 -57.95
CA GLN A 268 1.66 -2.50 -57.97
C GLN A 268 2.85 -2.16 -57.06
#